data_6df82a9854d92312604292c5a2efaf7a
#
_entry.id   6df82a9854d92312604292c5a2efaf7a
#
_cell.length_a   1.000
_cell.length_b   1.000
_cell.length_c   1.000
_cell.angle_alpha   90.00
_cell.angle_beta   90.00
_cell.angle_gamma   90.00
#
_symmetry.space_group_name_H-M   'P 1'
#
loop_
_entity.id
_entity.type
_entity.pdbx_description
1 polymer ?
#
loop_
_entity_poly.entity_id
_entity_poly.type
_entity_poly.pdbx_seq_one_letter_code
_entity_poly.pdbx_strand_id
1 'polypeptide(L)'
;MTDEFVKLLDQGCGDLGIELSDQQKEQFFKYYEMLIEKNKVMNLTAITELSDVITKHFVDSLLLVLAAPELGLKLDGSAEYSCIDVGTGAGFPGIPLKIAFPGLKVTLLDSLNKRVGFLNEVIEALELTDITAVHGRAEDYGRDAKYREQYDICVSRAVANMSTLSEYCIPFVKKGGYFIPYKS
;
A
#
# COMPACT_ATOMS: atom_id res chain seq x y z
N MET A 1 -14.54 8.07 -14.76
CA MET A 1 -14.45 8.50 -13.35
C MET A 1 -15.69 9.35 -13.03
N THR A 2 -16.32 9.17 -11.85
CA THR A 2 -17.53 9.90 -11.46
C THR A 2 -17.18 11.12 -10.60
N ASP A 3 -18.02 12.17 -10.65
CA ASP A 3 -17.83 13.38 -9.86
C ASP A 3 -17.87 13.08 -8.34
N GLU A 4 -18.71 12.13 -7.92
CA GLU A 4 -18.80 11.68 -6.54
C GLU A 4 -17.48 11.07 -6.05
N PHE A 5 -16.86 10.19 -6.87
CA PHE A 5 -15.56 9.59 -6.54
C PHE A 5 -14.49 10.66 -6.33
N VAL A 6 -14.39 11.59 -7.28
CA VAL A 6 -13.40 12.69 -7.21
C VAL A 6 -13.60 13.52 -5.96
N LYS A 7 -14.85 13.92 -5.68
CA LYS A 7 -15.16 14.73 -4.50
C LYS A 7 -14.77 14.05 -3.20
N LEU A 8 -15.11 12.77 -3.04
CA LEU A 8 -14.78 12.01 -1.82
C LEU A 8 -13.27 11.80 -1.67
N LEU A 9 -12.57 11.48 -2.77
CA LEU A 9 -11.13 11.28 -2.75
C LEU A 9 -10.39 12.59 -2.45
N ASP A 10 -10.75 13.69 -3.11
CA ASP A 10 -10.15 15.00 -2.89
C ASP A 10 -10.38 15.50 -1.46
N GLN A 11 -11.57 15.27 -0.90
CA GLN A 11 -11.84 15.61 0.49
C GLN A 11 -10.93 14.84 1.44
N GLY A 12 -10.89 13.51 1.32
CA GLY A 12 -10.08 12.69 2.22
C GLY A 12 -8.58 12.91 2.08
N CYS A 13 -8.07 13.12 0.87
CA CYS A 13 -6.67 13.45 0.63
C CYS A 13 -6.34 14.87 1.11
N GLY A 14 -7.24 15.85 0.89
CA GLY A 14 -7.10 17.22 1.34
C GLY A 14 -7.01 17.34 2.86
N ASP A 15 -7.77 16.53 3.61
CA ASP A 15 -7.68 16.46 5.07
C ASP A 15 -6.29 15.99 5.56
N LEU A 16 -5.55 15.25 4.72
CA LEU A 16 -4.18 14.83 4.96
C LEU A 16 -3.11 15.76 4.36
N GLY A 17 -3.53 16.86 3.70
CA GLY A 17 -2.62 17.76 3.00
C GLY A 17 -2.02 17.18 1.72
N ILE A 18 -2.68 16.17 1.12
CA ILE A 18 -2.24 15.51 -0.12
C ILE A 18 -3.04 16.06 -1.29
N GLU A 19 -2.35 16.59 -2.29
CA GLU A 19 -2.93 17.01 -3.58
C GLU A 19 -2.59 15.93 -4.63
N LEU A 20 -3.61 15.32 -5.20
CA LEU A 20 -3.47 14.31 -6.25
C LEU A 20 -3.61 14.96 -7.64
N SER A 21 -2.73 14.58 -8.56
CA SER A 21 -2.89 14.90 -9.99
C SER A 21 -4.09 14.18 -10.60
N ASP A 22 -4.57 14.66 -11.75
CA ASP A 22 -5.66 13.98 -12.47
C ASP A 22 -5.31 12.54 -12.84
N GLN A 23 -4.05 12.27 -13.22
CA GLN A 23 -3.56 10.92 -13.48
C GLN A 23 -3.66 10.01 -12.24
N GLN A 24 -3.27 10.51 -11.07
CA GLN A 24 -3.36 9.74 -9.81
C GLN A 24 -4.83 9.47 -9.44
N LYS A 25 -5.74 10.44 -9.63
CA LYS A 25 -7.17 10.23 -9.43
C LYS A 25 -7.74 9.16 -10.37
N GLU A 26 -7.34 9.17 -11.64
CA GLU A 26 -7.71 8.13 -12.60
C GLU A 26 -7.17 6.76 -12.21
N GLN A 27 -5.92 6.69 -11.71
CA GLN A 27 -5.35 5.45 -11.18
C GLN A 27 -6.14 4.92 -9.98
N PHE A 28 -6.50 5.77 -9.01
CA PHE A 28 -7.35 5.37 -7.89
C PHE A 28 -8.72 4.89 -8.32
N PHE A 29 -9.35 5.57 -9.29
CA PHE A 29 -10.66 5.17 -9.80
C PHE A 29 -10.59 3.81 -10.50
N LYS A 30 -9.62 3.61 -11.37
CA LYS A 30 -9.41 2.34 -12.06
C LYS A 30 -9.10 1.21 -11.08
N TYR A 31 -8.32 1.48 -10.04
CA TYR A 31 -8.06 0.51 -8.98
C TYR A 31 -9.34 0.13 -8.24
N TYR A 32 -10.20 1.11 -7.92
CA TYR A 32 -11.51 0.85 -7.33
C TYR A 32 -12.34 -0.09 -8.21
N GLU A 33 -12.49 0.20 -9.51
CA GLU A 33 -13.25 -0.64 -10.43
C GLU A 33 -12.70 -2.08 -10.47
N MET A 34 -11.39 -2.24 -10.57
CA MET A 34 -10.73 -3.55 -10.58
C MET A 34 -10.92 -4.31 -9.25
N LEU A 35 -10.84 -3.62 -8.12
CA LEU A 35 -11.07 -4.18 -6.80
C LEU A 35 -12.49 -4.73 -6.67
N ILE A 36 -13.50 -3.93 -7.02
CA ILE A 36 -14.91 -4.33 -6.94
C ILE A 36 -15.21 -5.49 -7.88
N GLU A 37 -14.71 -5.46 -9.10
CA GLU A 37 -14.93 -6.55 -10.06
C GLU A 37 -14.26 -7.85 -9.59
N LYS A 38 -13.01 -7.78 -9.18
CA LYS A 38 -12.27 -8.98 -8.72
C LYS A 38 -12.84 -9.54 -7.41
N ASN A 39 -13.37 -8.66 -6.56
CA ASN A 39 -13.95 -9.05 -5.27
C ASN A 39 -15.15 -10.00 -5.42
N LYS A 40 -15.89 -9.94 -6.52
CA LYS A 40 -17.01 -10.85 -6.81
C LYS A 40 -16.58 -12.33 -6.84
N VAL A 41 -15.33 -12.61 -7.16
CA VAL A 41 -14.79 -13.98 -7.33
C VAL A 41 -13.71 -14.35 -6.33
N MET A 42 -13.06 -13.38 -5.67
CA MET A 42 -11.90 -13.64 -4.82
C MET A 42 -12.07 -13.31 -3.34
N ASN A 43 -13.16 -12.63 -2.95
CA ASN A 43 -13.35 -12.14 -1.58
C ASN A 43 -12.12 -11.39 -1.04
N LEU A 44 -11.66 -10.38 -1.79
CA LEU A 44 -10.48 -9.57 -1.45
C LEU A 44 -10.74 -8.66 -0.25
N THR A 45 -11.96 -8.14 -0.13
CA THR A 45 -12.39 -7.24 0.92
C THR A 45 -13.88 -7.41 1.24
N ALA A 46 -14.24 -7.15 2.51
CA ALA A 46 -15.65 -7.03 2.91
C ALA A 46 -16.22 -5.63 2.62
N ILE A 47 -15.37 -4.65 2.31
CA ILE A 47 -15.74 -3.25 2.07
C ILE A 47 -15.89 -3.04 0.57
N THR A 48 -17.12 -2.74 0.13
CA THR A 48 -17.46 -2.58 -1.31
C THR A 48 -18.15 -1.26 -1.64
N GLU A 49 -18.75 -0.60 -0.64
CA GLU A 49 -19.37 0.70 -0.84
C GLU A 49 -18.33 1.76 -1.18
N LEU A 50 -18.63 2.61 -2.16
CA LEU A 50 -17.70 3.60 -2.71
C LEU A 50 -17.06 4.48 -1.63
N SER A 51 -17.88 5.07 -0.77
CA SER A 51 -17.41 5.96 0.30
C SER A 51 -16.52 5.23 1.30
N ASP A 52 -16.83 3.98 1.62
CA ASP A 52 -16.08 3.15 2.55
C ASP A 52 -14.75 2.68 1.94
N VAL A 53 -14.71 2.33 0.66
CA VAL A 53 -13.47 1.99 -0.04
C VAL A 53 -12.53 3.20 -0.05
N ILE A 54 -13.05 4.38 -0.37
CA ILE A 54 -12.24 5.61 -0.40
C ILE A 54 -11.70 5.90 1.01
N THR A 55 -12.53 5.92 2.03
CA THR A 55 -12.11 6.32 3.38
C THR A 55 -11.29 5.26 4.08
N LYS A 56 -11.76 4.00 4.11
CA LYS A 56 -11.19 2.90 4.91
C LYS A 56 -10.08 2.12 4.18
N HIS A 57 -9.98 2.27 2.85
CA HIS A 57 -8.91 1.64 2.10
C HIS A 57 -7.93 2.66 1.52
N PHE A 58 -8.38 3.64 0.72
CA PHE A 58 -7.48 4.56 0.05
C PHE A 58 -6.91 5.58 1.03
N VAL A 59 -7.75 6.42 1.64
CA VAL A 59 -7.30 7.49 2.55
C VAL A 59 -6.60 6.93 3.78
N ASP A 60 -7.14 5.87 4.39
CA ASP A 60 -6.49 5.18 5.51
C ASP A 60 -5.08 4.69 5.16
N SER A 61 -4.88 4.20 3.93
CA SER A 61 -3.55 3.79 3.47
C SER A 61 -2.54 4.95 3.39
N LEU A 62 -3.00 6.18 3.21
CA LEU A 62 -2.16 7.37 3.09
C LEU A 62 -1.79 8.00 4.44
N LEU A 63 -2.27 7.48 5.56
CA LEU A 63 -1.97 7.98 6.91
C LEU A 63 -0.47 8.01 7.25
N LEU A 64 0.36 7.29 6.51
CA LEU A 64 1.82 7.39 6.59
C LEU A 64 2.31 8.83 6.50
N VAL A 65 1.63 9.69 5.73
CA VAL A 65 2.00 11.10 5.57
C VAL A 65 2.01 11.87 6.88
N LEU A 66 1.17 11.50 7.84
CA LEU A 66 1.10 12.16 9.16
C LEU A 66 2.29 11.78 10.05
N ALA A 67 2.79 10.56 9.95
CA ALA A 67 3.96 10.11 10.70
C ALA A 67 5.29 10.51 10.03
N ALA A 68 5.29 10.71 8.73
CA ALA A 68 6.49 10.96 7.93
C ALA A 68 7.38 12.11 8.46
N PRO A 69 6.85 13.29 8.85
CA PRO A 69 7.66 14.38 9.37
C PRO A 69 8.41 14.03 10.67
N GLU A 70 7.75 13.33 11.58
CA GLU A 70 8.36 12.90 12.86
C GLU A 70 9.46 11.85 12.64
N LEU A 71 9.34 11.06 11.58
CA LEU A 71 10.32 10.06 11.18
C LEU A 71 11.41 10.61 10.26
N GLY A 72 11.37 11.90 9.93
CA GLY A 72 12.30 12.53 9.00
C GLY A 72 12.16 12.05 7.56
N LEU A 73 11.01 11.47 7.19
CA LEU A 73 10.71 11.01 5.85
C LEU A 73 10.11 12.15 5.01
N LYS A 74 10.57 12.29 3.77
CA LYS A 74 10.07 13.27 2.80
C LYS A 74 9.33 12.54 1.68
N LEU A 75 8.01 12.52 1.74
CA LEU A 75 7.16 11.87 0.75
C LEU A 75 6.77 12.79 -0.42
N ASP A 76 7.40 13.95 -0.53
CA ASP A 76 7.17 14.96 -1.56
C ASP A 76 7.89 14.68 -2.90
N GLY A 77 8.53 13.52 -3.03
CA GLY A 77 9.32 13.14 -4.20
C GLY A 77 10.76 13.67 -4.20
N SER A 78 11.18 14.45 -3.19
CA SER A 78 12.58 14.91 -3.05
C SER A 78 13.54 13.82 -2.60
N ALA A 79 13.02 12.71 -2.09
CA ALA A 79 13.80 11.53 -1.70
C ALA A 79 13.11 10.24 -2.16
N GLU A 80 13.92 9.23 -2.46
CA GLU A 80 13.45 7.90 -2.79
C GLU A 80 13.59 6.99 -1.56
N TYR A 81 12.55 6.22 -1.26
CA TYR A 81 12.59 5.22 -0.20
C TYR A 81 12.14 3.87 -0.72
N SER A 82 12.80 2.82 -0.24
CA SER A 82 12.34 1.44 -0.43
C SER A 82 11.29 1.11 0.64
N CYS A 83 10.14 0.61 0.19
CA CYS A 83 9.02 0.23 1.05
C CYS A 83 8.61 -1.21 0.78
N ILE A 84 8.39 -2.00 1.83
CA ILE A 84 7.75 -3.30 1.72
C ILE A 84 6.42 -3.31 2.47
N ASP A 85 5.39 -3.82 1.81
CA ASP A 85 4.07 -4.05 2.39
C ASP A 85 3.90 -5.56 2.64
N VAL A 86 3.91 -5.94 3.92
CA VAL A 86 3.88 -7.35 4.33
C VAL A 86 2.45 -7.80 4.60
N GLY A 87 2.01 -8.82 3.87
CA GLY A 87 0.63 -9.27 3.91
C GLY A 87 -0.33 -8.28 3.26
N THR A 88 0.08 -7.76 2.11
CA THR A 88 -0.57 -6.65 1.41
C THR A 88 -2.02 -6.90 1.00
N GLY A 89 -2.44 -8.16 0.88
CA GLY A 89 -3.80 -8.54 0.53
C GLY A 89 -4.20 -8.08 -0.86
N ALA A 90 -5.20 -7.21 -0.94
CA ALA A 90 -5.62 -6.58 -2.18
C ALA A 90 -4.72 -5.41 -2.62
N GLY A 91 -3.61 -5.15 -1.92
CA GLY A 91 -2.65 -4.08 -2.23
C GLY A 91 -2.66 -2.93 -1.23
N PHE A 92 -3.15 -3.13 -0.01
CA PHE A 92 -3.28 -2.09 1.00
C PHE A 92 -2.32 -2.29 2.17
N PRO A 93 -1.52 -1.26 2.53
CA PRO A 93 -1.53 0.13 2.02
C PRO A 93 -0.64 0.36 0.79
N GLY A 94 0.11 -0.63 0.29
CA GLY A 94 1.21 -0.45 -0.66
C GLY A 94 0.85 0.22 -1.98
N ILE A 95 -0.27 -0.17 -2.64
CA ILE A 95 -0.67 0.43 -3.93
C ILE A 95 -1.14 1.87 -3.77
N PRO A 96 -2.03 2.24 -2.83
CA PRO A 96 -2.36 3.64 -2.58
C PRO A 96 -1.14 4.51 -2.27
N LEU A 97 -0.19 4.01 -1.46
CA LEU A 97 1.07 4.71 -1.17
C LEU A 97 1.88 4.95 -2.45
N LYS A 98 1.96 3.95 -3.33
CA LYS A 98 2.67 4.09 -4.61
C LYS A 98 2.00 5.09 -5.56
N ILE A 99 0.67 5.09 -5.63
CA ILE A 99 -0.07 6.05 -6.46
C ILE A 99 0.15 7.47 -5.94
N ALA A 100 -0.02 7.71 -4.64
CA ALA A 100 0.10 9.04 -4.06
C ALA A 100 1.56 9.55 -4.01
N PHE A 101 2.51 8.64 -3.78
CA PHE A 101 3.94 8.96 -3.62
C PHE A 101 4.80 8.17 -4.63
N PRO A 102 4.86 8.62 -5.90
CA PRO A 102 5.53 7.86 -6.98
C PRO A 102 7.02 7.61 -6.76
N GLY A 103 7.69 8.41 -5.91
CA GLY A 103 9.09 8.20 -5.54
C GLY A 103 9.36 6.97 -4.67
N LEU A 104 8.32 6.32 -4.12
CA LEU A 104 8.49 5.08 -3.36
C LEU A 104 8.83 3.91 -4.30
N LYS A 105 9.80 3.08 -3.91
CA LYS A 105 10.08 1.77 -4.52
C LYS A 105 9.40 0.70 -3.68
N VAL A 106 8.31 0.10 -4.19
CA VAL A 106 7.42 -0.73 -3.39
C VAL A 106 7.54 -2.21 -3.70
N THR A 107 7.64 -3.02 -2.67
CA THR A 107 7.50 -4.48 -2.74
C THR A 107 6.22 -4.89 -2.02
N LEU A 108 5.31 -5.55 -2.71
CA LEU A 108 4.07 -6.10 -2.17
C LEU A 108 4.28 -7.58 -1.89
N LEU A 109 4.28 -8.00 -0.63
CA LEU A 109 4.46 -9.40 -0.26
C LEU A 109 3.14 -10.00 0.24
N ASP A 110 2.68 -11.07 -0.39
CA ASP A 110 1.53 -11.85 0.08
C ASP A 110 1.74 -13.35 -0.06
N SER A 111 1.22 -14.11 0.89
CA SER A 111 1.35 -15.57 0.93
C SER A 111 0.35 -16.30 0.01
N LEU A 112 -0.62 -15.60 -0.58
CA LEU A 112 -1.61 -16.18 -1.46
C LEU A 112 -1.34 -15.81 -2.92
N ASN A 113 -0.93 -16.79 -3.71
CA ASN A 113 -0.58 -16.58 -5.12
C ASN A 113 -1.70 -15.94 -5.96
N LYS A 114 -2.97 -16.22 -5.64
CA LYS A 114 -4.12 -15.59 -6.31
C LYS A 114 -4.16 -14.08 -6.10
N ARG A 115 -3.79 -13.59 -4.90
CA ARG A 115 -3.70 -12.16 -4.61
C ARG A 115 -2.56 -11.52 -5.37
N VAL A 116 -1.40 -12.17 -5.40
CA VAL A 116 -0.24 -11.71 -6.19
C VAL A 116 -0.59 -11.59 -7.67
N GLY A 117 -1.37 -12.53 -8.23
CA GLY A 117 -1.90 -12.42 -9.58
C GLY A 117 -2.73 -11.14 -9.80
N PHE A 118 -3.67 -10.86 -8.88
CA PHE A 118 -4.46 -9.62 -8.92
C PHE A 118 -3.58 -8.36 -8.79
N LEU A 119 -2.61 -8.36 -7.90
CA LEU A 119 -1.70 -7.23 -7.73
C LEU A 119 -0.92 -6.92 -9.02
N ASN A 120 -0.45 -7.96 -9.72
CA ASN A 120 0.21 -7.77 -11.01
C ASN A 120 -0.73 -7.21 -12.08
N GLU A 121 -1.99 -7.68 -12.14
CA GLU A 121 -3.02 -7.11 -13.03
C GLU A 121 -3.23 -5.60 -12.74
N VAL A 122 -3.28 -5.21 -11.45
CA VAL A 122 -3.43 -3.80 -11.05
C VAL A 122 -2.18 -2.98 -11.41
N ILE A 123 -0.99 -3.46 -11.10
CA ILE A 123 0.28 -2.78 -11.40
C ILE A 123 0.37 -2.47 -12.91
N GLU A 124 0.09 -3.47 -13.75
CA GLU A 124 0.09 -3.33 -15.21
C GLU A 124 -0.99 -2.35 -15.69
N ALA A 125 -2.22 -2.52 -15.21
CA ALA A 125 -3.35 -1.69 -15.64
C ALA A 125 -3.21 -0.22 -15.25
N LEU A 126 -2.57 0.07 -14.11
CA LEU A 126 -2.30 1.44 -13.64
C LEU A 126 -0.97 2.01 -14.14
N GLU A 127 -0.22 1.23 -14.93
CA GLU A 127 1.10 1.60 -15.46
C GLU A 127 2.08 2.06 -14.36
N LEU A 128 2.01 1.37 -13.19
CA LEU A 128 2.87 1.69 -12.06
C LEU A 128 4.30 1.17 -12.31
N THR A 129 5.29 2.03 -12.07
CA THR A 129 6.72 1.69 -12.15
C THR A 129 7.33 1.53 -10.75
N ASP A 130 8.49 0.89 -10.63
CA ASP A 130 9.18 0.69 -9.34
C ASP A 130 8.30 0.06 -8.25
N ILE A 131 7.43 -0.85 -8.64
CA ILE A 131 6.59 -1.65 -7.77
C ILE A 131 6.55 -3.09 -8.24
N THR A 132 6.69 -4.04 -7.33
CA THR A 132 6.65 -5.47 -7.62
C THR A 132 5.80 -6.23 -6.62
N ALA A 133 5.05 -7.23 -7.08
CA ALA A 133 4.31 -8.14 -6.22
C ALA A 133 5.06 -9.49 -6.12
N VAL A 134 5.20 -9.99 -4.91
CA VAL A 134 6.01 -11.18 -4.60
C VAL A 134 5.17 -12.17 -3.81
N HIS A 135 5.14 -13.43 -4.27
CA HIS A 135 4.46 -14.52 -3.58
C HIS A 135 5.39 -15.21 -2.60
N GLY A 136 5.01 -15.25 -1.33
CA GLY A 136 5.73 -15.98 -0.30
C GLY A 136 5.34 -15.60 1.12
N ARG A 137 5.92 -16.34 2.08
CA ARG A 137 5.70 -16.07 3.50
C ARG A 137 6.72 -15.08 4.03
N ALA A 138 6.28 -14.22 4.95
CA ALA A 138 7.15 -13.23 5.58
C ALA A 138 8.34 -13.88 6.30
N GLU A 139 8.12 -15.03 6.96
CA GLU A 139 9.14 -15.76 7.69
C GLU A 139 10.27 -16.30 6.80
N ASP A 140 9.93 -16.68 5.57
CA ASP A 140 10.92 -17.19 4.60
C ASP A 140 11.70 -16.02 3.99
N TYR A 141 11.00 -14.99 3.54
CA TYR A 141 11.60 -13.81 2.92
C TYR A 141 12.40 -12.96 3.91
N GLY A 142 11.99 -12.90 5.18
CA GLY A 142 12.75 -12.22 6.23
C GLY A 142 14.09 -12.88 6.55
N ARG A 143 14.35 -14.10 6.06
CA ARG A 143 15.64 -14.81 6.15
C ARG A 143 16.47 -14.73 4.87
N ASP A 144 15.84 -14.37 3.75
CA ASP A 144 16.53 -14.21 2.47
C ASP A 144 17.30 -12.88 2.44
N ALA A 145 18.60 -12.94 2.22
CA ALA A 145 19.50 -11.78 2.19
C ALA A 145 19.09 -10.73 1.12
N LYS A 146 18.33 -11.13 0.11
CA LYS A 146 17.80 -10.22 -0.92
C LYS A 146 16.75 -9.26 -0.35
N TYR A 147 16.04 -9.66 0.72
CA TYR A 147 14.92 -8.90 1.30
C TYR A 147 15.21 -8.45 2.72
N ARG A 148 16.00 -9.22 3.49
CA ARG A 148 16.34 -8.94 4.87
C ARG A 148 17.14 -7.64 4.99
N GLU A 149 16.67 -6.72 5.86
CA GLU A 149 17.33 -5.44 6.15
C GLU A 149 17.58 -4.56 4.92
N GLN A 150 16.65 -4.63 3.92
CA GLN A 150 16.78 -3.91 2.66
C GLN A 150 15.87 -2.69 2.54
N TYR A 151 14.88 -2.54 3.43
CA TYR A 151 13.84 -1.53 3.26
C TYR A 151 13.96 -0.39 4.26
N ASP A 152 13.77 0.84 3.76
CA ASP A 152 13.65 2.05 4.59
C ASP A 152 12.39 2.00 5.44
N ILE A 153 11.31 1.49 4.85
CA ILE A 153 9.97 1.46 5.42
C ILE A 153 9.39 0.05 5.24
N CYS A 154 8.90 -0.52 6.33
CA CYS A 154 8.07 -1.71 6.29
C CYS A 154 6.68 -1.33 6.82
N VAL A 155 5.65 -1.55 6.02
CA VAL A 155 4.26 -1.35 6.41
C VAL A 155 3.52 -2.69 6.45
N SER A 156 2.48 -2.76 7.26
CA SER A 156 1.55 -3.90 7.25
C SER A 156 0.23 -3.48 7.88
N ARG A 157 -0.89 -3.97 7.34
CA ARG A 157 -2.24 -3.68 7.82
C ARG A 157 -3.01 -4.97 8.13
N ALA A 158 -3.58 -5.06 9.36
CA ALA A 158 -4.54 -6.08 9.78
C ALA A 158 -4.13 -7.55 9.60
N VAL A 159 -2.82 -7.88 9.68
CA VAL A 159 -2.34 -9.26 9.42
C VAL A 159 -2.35 -10.12 10.69
N ALA A 160 -1.95 -9.55 11.84
CA ALA A 160 -1.77 -10.29 13.09
C ALA A 160 -1.82 -9.38 14.32
N ASN A 161 -1.71 -9.98 15.53
CA ASN A 161 -1.42 -9.18 16.73
C ASN A 161 -0.03 -8.51 16.62
N MET A 162 0.22 -7.47 17.41
CA MET A 162 1.43 -6.65 17.30
C MET A 162 2.72 -7.46 17.49
N SER A 163 2.74 -8.42 18.41
CA SER A 163 3.92 -9.25 18.67
C SER A 163 4.31 -10.06 17.42
N THR A 164 3.36 -10.82 16.89
CA THR A 164 3.57 -11.62 15.66
C THR A 164 3.89 -10.74 14.46
N LEU A 165 3.20 -9.59 14.34
CA LEU A 165 3.42 -8.67 13.24
C LEU A 165 4.83 -8.09 13.25
N SER A 166 5.35 -7.77 14.45
CA SER A 166 6.72 -7.28 14.62
C SER A 166 7.75 -8.34 14.20
N GLU A 167 7.53 -9.61 14.54
CA GLU A 167 8.39 -10.72 14.13
C GLU A 167 8.42 -10.90 12.59
N TYR A 168 7.31 -10.65 11.91
CA TYR A 168 7.23 -10.74 10.45
C TYR A 168 7.85 -9.54 9.74
N CYS A 169 7.73 -8.33 10.30
CA CYS A 169 8.04 -7.09 9.61
C CYS A 169 9.44 -6.55 9.91
N ILE A 170 9.90 -6.62 11.17
CA ILE A 170 11.20 -6.07 11.57
C ILE A 170 12.38 -6.65 10.76
N PRO A 171 12.40 -7.95 10.40
CA PRO A 171 13.50 -8.49 9.60
C PRO A 171 13.74 -7.82 8.25
N PHE A 172 12.74 -7.16 7.67
CA PHE A 172 12.88 -6.45 6.40
C PHE A 172 13.49 -5.05 6.54
N VAL A 173 13.39 -4.46 7.74
CA VAL A 173 13.77 -3.07 8.00
C VAL A 173 15.28 -2.96 8.11
N LYS A 174 15.90 -2.09 7.31
CA LYS A 174 17.32 -1.78 7.41
C LYS A 174 17.65 -0.97 8.65
N LYS A 175 18.88 -0.95 9.09
CA LYS A 175 19.32 -0.12 10.20
C LYS A 175 18.99 1.35 9.93
N GLY A 176 18.24 1.97 10.84
CA GLY A 176 17.75 3.35 10.71
C GLY A 176 16.45 3.49 9.92
N GLY A 177 15.87 2.38 9.48
CA GLY A 177 14.53 2.36 8.87
C GLY A 177 13.41 2.18 9.90
N TYR A 178 12.17 2.09 9.43
CA TYR A 178 10.98 2.09 10.27
C TYR A 178 10.03 0.95 9.93
N PHE A 179 9.49 0.32 10.95
CA PHE A 179 8.30 -0.50 10.84
C PHE A 179 7.08 0.31 11.29
N ILE A 180 6.09 0.43 10.43
CA ILE A 180 4.89 1.25 10.63
C ILE A 180 3.65 0.36 10.49
N PRO A 181 3.10 -0.15 11.61
CA PRO A 181 1.89 -0.96 11.59
C PRO A 181 0.65 -0.07 11.44
N TYR A 182 -0.21 -0.44 10.49
CA TYR A 182 -1.55 0.12 10.34
C TYR A 182 -2.51 -0.67 11.23
N LYS A 183 -2.88 -0.10 12.35
CA LYS A 183 -3.86 -0.69 13.28
C LYS A 183 -5.01 0.27 13.54
N SER A 184 -6.20 -0.24 13.43
CA SER A 184 -7.44 0.35 13.96
C SER A 184 -7.72 -0.14 15.38
#